data_5d93a4d3dbcf8ac4944b14266014d58e
#
_entry.id   5d93a4d3dbcf8ac4944b14266014d58e
#
_cell.length_a   1.000
_cell.length_b   1.000
_cell.length_c   1.000
_cell.angle_alpha   90.00
_cell.angle_beta   90.00
_cell.angle_gamma   90.00
#
_symmetry.space_group_name_H-M   'P 1'
#
loop_
_entity.id
_entity.type
_entity.pdbx_description
1 polymer ?
#
loop_
_entity_poly.entity_id
_entity_poly.type
_entity_poly.pdbx_seq_one_letter_code
_entity_poly.pdbx_strand_id
1 'polypeptide(L)'
;MRLASKPPALAVLALLLLLPLGLVRAQAPGPGVEDVRAASEPIMRQLEAFRRGDFDAAYAFASEEIRGRFDRAQFEAMVRGGYPEIARSVFAAVADGERASNGNVYLVVKIRGANGVSVEAVYEMVSEAGAWKINGVVTKPDAGAV
;
A
#
# COMPACT_ATOMS: atom_id res chain seq x y z
N MET A 1 -12.26 -69.56 59.07
CA MET A 1 -11.93 -69.42 57.69
C MET A 1 -12.33 -68.00 57.26
N ARG A 2 -11.36 -67.13 57.06
CA ARG A 2 -11.62 -65.76 56.61
C ARG A 2 -10.99 -65.59 55.25
N LEU A 3 -11.82 -65.40 54.23
CA LEU A 3 -11.41 -65.04 52.90
C LEU A 3 -11.13 -63.52 52.88
N ALA A 4 -9.86 -63.16 52.67
CA ALA A 4 -9.44 -61.78 52.48
C ALA A 4 -9.73 -61.36 51.04
N SER A 5 -10.70 -60.50 50.91
CA SER A 5 -10.94 -59.85 49.60
C SER A 5 -9.93 -58.77 49.34
N LYS A 6 -9.26 -58.92 48.27
CA LYS A 6 -8.31 -57.94 47.75
C LYS A 6 -9.07 -56.80 47.03
N PRO A 7 -8.86 -55.52 47.35
CA PRO A 7 -9.52 -54.45 46.62
C PRO A 7 -8.98 -54.31 45.20
N PRO A 8 -9.80 -53.92 44.23
CA PRO A 8 -9.36 -53.70 42.89
C PRO A 8 -8.57 -52.41 42.77
N ALA A 9 -7.48 -52.48 42.02
CA ALA A 9 -6.66 -51.36 41.69
C ALA A 9 -7.44 -50.33 40.88
N LEU A 10 -7.48 -49.09 41.39
CA LEU A 10 -7.98 -47.94 40.66
C LEU A 10 -7.02 -47.65 39.51
N ALA A 11 -7.44 -47.94 38.28
CA ALA A 11 -6.81 -47.46 37.08
C ALA A 11 -7.11 -45.95 36.94
N VAL A 12 -6.13 -45.13 37.22
CA VAL A 12 -6.17 -43.69 36.92
C VAL A 12 -6.00 -43.55 35.42
N LEU A 13 -7.11 -43.35 34.70
CA LEU A 13 -7.12 -43.01 33.28
C LEU A 13 -6.72 -41.54 33.18
N ALA A 14 -5.43 -41.30 32.91
CA ALA A 14 -4.95 -39.95 32.55
C ALA A 14 -5.49 -39.59 31.17
N LEU A 15 -6.59 -38.84 31.11
CA LEU A 15 -7.12 -38.26 29.92
C LEU A 15 -6.20 -37.08 29.50
N LEU A 16 -5.24 -37.39 28.63
CA LEU A 16 -4.44 -36.35 27.92
C LEU A 16 -5.41 -35.58 27.01
N LEU A 17 -5.83 -34.41 27.43
CA LEU A 17 -6.49 -33.40 26.61
C LEU A 17 -5.43 -32.89 25.60
N LEU A 18 -5.39 -33.52 24.43
CA LEU A 18 -4.75 -32.96 23.24
C LEU A 18 -5.57 -31.72 22.81
N LEU A 19 -5.20 -30.55 23.33
CA LEU A 19 -5.61 -29.28 22.76
C LEU A 19 -5.04 -29.24 21.34
N PRO A 20 -5.86 -29.10 20.29
CA PRO A 20 -5.35 -28.80 18.97
C PRO A 20 -4.65 -27.45 19.07
N LEU A 21 -3.34 -27.42 18.85
CA LEU A 21 -2.65 -26.18 18.49
C LEU A 21 -3.35 -25.67 17.23
N GLY A 22 -4.30 -24.74 17.43
CA GLY A 22 -4.91 -24.02 16.32
C GLY A 22 -3.78 -23.33 15.57
N LEU A 23 -3.43 -23.85 14.40
CA LEU A 23 -2.66 -23.08 13.42
C LEU A 23 -3.46 -21.79 13.18
N VAL A 24 -3.00 -20.70 13.77
CA VAL A 24 -3.45 -19.36 13.38
C VAL A 24 -3.01 -19.20 11.93
N ARG A 25 -3.89 -19.57 11.03
CA ARG A 25 -3.70 -19.36 9.62
C ARG A 25 -3.78 -17.84 9.42
N ALA A 26 -2.64 -17.20 9.20
CA ALA A 26 -2.62 -15.81 8.77
C ALA A 26 -3.50 -15.75 7.52
N GLN A 27 -4.66 -15.07 7.64
CA GLN A 27 -5.55 -14.86 6.50
C GLN A 27 -4.80 -14.00 5.50
N ALA A 28 -4.73 -14.45 4.25
CA ALA A 28 -4.22 -13.63 3.17
C ALA A 28 -5.04 -12.32 3.11
N PRO A 29 -4.39 -11.17 2.88
CA PRO A 29 -5.10 -9.91 2.70
C PRO A 29 -6.21 -10.08 1.66
N GLY A 30 -7.37 -9.45 1.89
CA GLY A 30 -8.45 -9.45 0.91
C GLY A 30 -8.00 -8.82 -0.43
N PRO A 31 -8.66 -9.15 -1.55
CA PRO A 31 -8.23 -8.70 -2.88
C PRO A 31 -8.04 -7.18 -3.00
N GLY A 32 -8.85 -6.39 -2.30
CA GLY A 32 -8.69 -4.93 -2.30
C GLY A 32 -7.43 -4.42 -1.61
N VAL A 33 -7.00 -5.08 -0.54
CA VAL A 33 -5.76 -4.71 0.21
C VAL A 33 -4.51 -5.02 -0.61
N GLU A 34 -4.51 -6.15 -1.32
CA GLU A 34 -3.39 -6.53 -2.18
C GLU A 34 -3.24 -5.55 -3.35
N ASP A 35 -4.35 -5.14 -3.97
CA ASP A 35 -4.35 -4.16 -5.05
C ASP A 35 -3.85 -2.79 -4.58
N VAL A 36 -4.29 -2.32 -3.40
CA VAL A 36 -3.82 -1.06 -2.80
C VAL A 36 -2.32 -1.10 -2.56
N ARG A 37 -1.81 -2.21 -2.03
CA ARG A 37 -0.38 -2.38 -1.81
C ARG A 37 0.41 -2.37 -3.12
N ALA A 38 -0.04 -3.13 -4.12
CA ALA A 38 0.61 -3.22 -5.42
C ALA A 38 0.57 -1.87 -6.17
N ALA A 39 -0.55 -1.14 -6.09
CA ALA A 39 -0.72 0.16 -6.72
C ALA A 39 0.13 1.27 -6.05
N SER A 40 0.50 1.12 -4.78
CA SER A 40 1.33 2.10 -4.09
C SER A 40 2.80 2.10 -4.56
N GLU A 41 3.29 0.97 -5.03
CA GLU A 41 4.70 0.80 -5.41
C GLU A 41 5.13 1.73 -6.55
N PRO A 42 4.41 1.88 -7.68
CA PRO A 42 4.77 2.83 -8.73
C PRO A 42 4.84 4.28 -8.25
N ILE A 43 3.96 4.68 -7.31
CA ILE A 43 3.99 6.02 -6.74
C ILE A 43 5.30 6.26 -6.01
N MET A 44 5.68 5.34 -5.12
CA MET A 44 6.91 5.48 -4.34
C MET A 44 8.16 5.49 -5.23
N ARG A 45 8.18 4.67 -6.27
CA ARG A 45 9.26 4.66 -7.26
C ARG A 45 9.31 5.94 -8.10
N GLN A 46 8.14 6.48 -8.46
CA GLN A 46 8.09 7.76 -9.17
C GLN A 46 8.62 8.91 -8.32
N LEU A 47 8.22 8.99 -7.05
CA LEU A 47 8.73 9.99 -6.10
C LEU A 47 10.25 9.90 -5.93
N GLU A 48 10.78 8.68 -5.89
CA GLU A 48 12.23 8.47 -5.83
C GLU A 48 12.93 8.91 -7.13
N ALA A 49 12.35 8.62 -8.29
CA ALA A 49 12.87 9.08 -9.56
C ALA A 49 12.90 10.62 -9.64
N PHE A 50 11.86 11.31 -9.20
CA PHE A 50 11.83 12.77 -9.10
C PHE A 50 12.95 13.30 -8.21
N ARG A 51 13.19 12.68 -7.03
CA ARG A 51 14.28 13.08 -6.12
C ARG A 51 15.66 13.00 -6.76
N ARG A 52 15.86 12.04 -7.65
CA ARG A 52 17.11 11.89 -8.43
C ARG A 52 17.17 12.79 -9.66
N GLY A 53 16.10 13.53 -9.98
CA GLY A 53 15.98 14.27 -11.21
C GLY A 53 15.80 13.39 -12.46
N ASP A 54 15.48 12.12 -12.27
CA ASP A 54 15.25 11.15 -13.34
C ASP A 54 13.80 11.21 -13.84
N PHE A 55 13.49 12.23 -14.62
CA PHE A 55 12.15 12.43 -15.16
C PHE A 55 11.78 11.43 -16.25
N ASP A 56 12.76 10.80 -16.89
CA ASP A 56 12.50 9.73 -17.86
C ASP A 56 11.94 8.50 -17.15
N ALA A 57 12.57 8.07 -16.06
CA ALA A 57 12.06 6.99 -15.23
C ALA A 57 10.71 7.36 -14.59
N ALA A 58 10.55 8.58 -14.09
CA ALA A 58 9.30 9.05 -13.50
C ALA A 58 8.15 9.05 -14.51
N TYR A 59 8.40 9.47 -15.74
CA TYR A 59 7.41 9.48 -16.83
C TYR A 59 6.92 8.08 -17.20
N ALA A 60 7.78 7.08 -17.08
CA ALA A 60 7.42 5.68 -17.36
C ALA A 60 6.35 5.11 -16.42
N PHE A 61 6.18 5.68 -15.22
CA PHE A 61 5.11 5.30 -14.28
C PHE A 61 3.75 5.93 -14.58
N ALA A 62 3.70 6.93 -15.46
CA ALA A 62 2.46 7.56 -15.89
C ALA A 62 1.66 6.64 -16.82
N SER A 63 0.33 6.73 -16.76
CA SER A 63 -0.57 5.99 -17.63
C SER A 63 -0.42 6.39 -19.09
N GLU A 64 -0.95 5.56 -19.98
CA GLU A 64 -1.01 5.87 -21.41
C GLU A 64 -1.83 7.15 -21.67
N GLU A 65 -2.90 7.38 -20.91
CA GLU A 65 -3.70 8.61 -20.99
C GLU A 65 -2.87 9.84 -20.66
N ILE A 66 -2.11 9.81 -19.57
CA ILE A 66 -1.23 10.93 -19.17
C ILE A 66 -0.15 11.17 -20.23
N ARG A 67 0.50 10.09 -20.70
CA ARG A 67 1.54 10.20 -21.74
C ARG A 67 1.00 10.62 -23.10
N GLY A 68 -0.29 10.38 -23.37
CA GLY A 68 -0.97 10.89 -24.55
C GLY A 68 -1.30 12.39 -24.48
N ARG A 69 -1.46 12.95 -23.27
CA ARG A 69 -1.75 14.37 -23.04
C ARG A 69 -0.48 15.22 -22.91
N PHE A 70 0.57 14.67 -22.35
CA PHE A 70 1.82 15.35 -22.05
C PHE A 70 3.00 14.57 -22.63
N ASP A 71 3.81 15.19 -23.45
CA ASP A 71 5.11 14.62 -23.77
C ASP A 71 6.03 14.67 -22.51
N ARG A 72 7.22 14.08 -22.64
CA ARG A 72 8.18 13.99 -21.53
C ARG A 72 8.56 15.37 -20.96
N ALA A 73 8.78 16.37 -21.82
CA ALA A 73 9.17 17.72 -21.41
C ALA A 73 8.00 18.48 -20.76
N GLN A 74 6.80 18.35 -21.32
CA GLN A 74 5.57 18.92 -20.75
C GLN A 74 5.23 18.30 -19.40
N PHE A 75 5.41 16.97 -19.25
CA PHE A 75 5.24 16.28 -17.98
C PHE A 75 6.18 16.83 -16.90
N GLU A 76 7.47 16.99 -17.21
CA GLU A 76 8.44 17.58 -16.28
C GLU A 76 8.04 19.00 -15.87
N ALA A 77 7.69 19.85 -16.84
CA ALA A 77 7.29 21.23 -16.58
C ALA A 77 6.02 21.29 -15.70
N MET A 78 5.03 20.44 -15.96
CA MET A 78 3.80 20.34 -15.18
C MET A 78 4.09 19.93 -13.74
N VAL A 79 4.91 18.89 -13.55
CA VAL A 79 5.22 18.38 -12.19
C VAL A 79 6.01 19.42 -11.40
N ARG A 80 7.04 20.02 -11.99
CA ARG A 80 7.86 21.05 -11.31
C ARG A 80 7.06 22.31 -10.96
N GLY A 81 6.16 22.74 -11.83
CA GLY A 81 5.39 23.97 -11.65
C GLY A 81 4.12 23.76 -10.84
N GLY A 82 3.41 22.67 -11.03
CA GLY A 82 2.11 22.42 -10.41
C GLY A 82 2.15 21.58 -9.14
N TYR A 83 3.21 20.80 -8.94
CA TYR A 83 3.34 19.83 -7.84
C TYR A 83 4.72 19.88 -7.18
N PRO A 84 5.16 21.03 -6.66
CA PRO A 84 6.54 21.19 -6.17
C PRO A 84 6.86 20.25 -5.00
N GLU A 85 5.90 19.91 -4.15
CA GLU A 85 6.07 18.97 -3.03
C GLU A 85 6.30 17.54 -3.53
N ILE A 86 5.64 17.16 -4.64
CA ILE A 86 5.84 15.87 -5.31
C ILE A 86 7.19 15.84 -6.02
N ALA A 87 7.49 16.89 -6.79
CA ALA A 87 8.73 17.00 -7.56
C ALA A 87 9.98 16.92 -6.66
N ARG A 88 9.90 17.43 -5.44
CA ARG A 88 11.01 17.50 -4.48
C ARG A 88 10.59 17.01 -3.09
N SER A 89 9.96 15.84 -3.05
CA SER A 89 9.54 15.24 -1.79
C SER A 89 10.74 14.78 -0.97
N VAL A 90 10.69 15.03 0.34
CA VAL A 90 11.66 14.52 1.32
C VAL A 90 11.07 13.41 2.20
N PHE A 91 9.75 13.31 2.21
CA PHE A 91 9.02 12.25 2.90
C PHE A 91 7.74 11.92 2.14
N ALA A 92 7.37 10.64 2.11
CA ALA A 92 6.09 10.18 1.60
C ALA A 92 5.63 8.92 2.35
N ALA A 93 4.34 8.86 2.68
CA ALA A 93 3.73 7.68 3.28
C ALA A 93 2.29 7.50 2.78
N VAL A 94 1.92 6.29 2.43
CA VAL A 94 0.54 5.94 2.11
C VAL A 94 -0.28 5.98 3.39
N ALA A 95 -1.30 6.82 3.43
CA ALA A 95 -2.18 7.00 4.58
C ALA A 95 -3.48 6.20 4.45
N ASP A 96 -4.00 6.06 3.23
CA ASP A 96 -5.24 5.34 2.96
C ASP A 96 -5.26 4.87 1.50
N GLY A 97 -6.15 3.92 1.19
CA GLY A 97 -6.34 3.44 -0.17
C GLY A 97 -7.59 2.59 -0.32
N GLU A 98 -8.24 2.73 -1.46
CA GLU A 98 -9.43 1.95 -1.79
C GLU A 98 -9.44 1.54 -3.26
N ARG A 99 -10.07 0.42 -3.55
CA ARG A 99 -10.40 0.00 -4.90
C ARG A 99 -11.82 0.38 -5.24
N ALA A 100 -11.99 1.19 -6.27
CA ALA A 100 -13.28 1.59 -6.77
C ALA A 100 -13.96 0.48 -7.61
N SER A 101 -15.27 0.61 -7.82
CA SER A 101 -16.06 -0.36 -8.59
C SER A 101 -15.65 -0.47 -10.07
N ASN A 102 -15.03 0.58 -10.62
CA ASN A 102 -14.47 0.58 -11.98
C ASN A 102 -13.11 -0.15 -12.09
N GLY A 103 -12.57 -0.65 -10.97
CA GLY A 103 -11.29 -1.34 -10.91
C GLY A 103 -10.07 -0.44 -10.66
N ASN A 104 -10.23 0.89 -10.68
CA ASN A 104 -9.17 1.82 -10.33
C ASN A 104 -8.90 1.77 -8.82
N VAL A 105 -7.67 2.10 -8.44
CA VAL A 105 -7.29 2.25 -7.04
C VAL A 105 -7.00 3.72 -6.77
N TYR A 106 -7.56 4.24 -5.68
CA TYR A 106 -7.28 5.58 -5.19
C TYR A 106 -6.45 5.48 -3.93
N LEU A 107 -5.37 6.26 -3.87
CA LEU A 107 -4.41 6.25 -2.77
C LEU A 107 -4.23 7.65 -2.21
N VAL A 108 -4.37 7.79 -0.91
CA VAL A 108 -4.02 9.01 -0.19
C VAL A 108 -2.59 8.89 0.30
N VAL A 109 -1.71 9.75 -0.18
CA VAL A 109 -0.30 9.77 0.18
C VAL A 109 0.02 11.10 0.87
N LYS A 110 0.51 11.04 2.10
CA LYS A 110 1.05 12.21 2.78
C LYS A 110 2.45 12.49 2.30
N ILE A 111 2.70 13.68 1.81
CA ILE A 111 3.97 14.09 1.22
C ILE A 111 4.44 15.38 1.88
N ARG A 112 5.73 15.41 2.26
CA ARG A 112 6.42 16.65 2.63
C ARG A 112 7.43 17.00 1.55
N GLY A 113 7.35 18.23 1.06
CA GLY A 113 8.33 18.77 0.10
C GLY A 113 9.59 19.29 0.77
N ALA A 114 10.65 19.48 -0.02
CA ALA A 114 11.89 20.11 0.44
C ALA A 114 11.70 21.58 0.87
N ASN A 115 10.60 22.22 0.44
CA ASN A 115 10.16 23.54 0.89
C ASN A 115 9.53 23.55 2.29
N GLY A 116 9.42 22.38 2.96
CA GLY A 116 8.80 22.23 4.27
C GLY A 116 7.27 22.15 4.26
N VAL A 117 6.62 22.26 3.10
CA VAL A 117 5.18 22.17 2.96
C VAL A 117 4.75 20.71 2.94
N SER A 118 3.68 20.40 3.69
CA SER A 118 3.06 19.08 3.71
C SER A 118 1.73 19.12 2.96
N VAL A 119 1.50 18.12 2.12
CA VAL A 119 0.28 17.95 1.35
C VAL A 119 -0.25 16.53 1.47
N GLU A 120 -1.56 16.38 1.33
CA GLU A 120 -2.17 15.11 0.97
C GLU A 120 -2.33 15.05 -0.55
N ALA A 121 -1.75 14.02 -1.15
CA ALA A 121 -1.88 13.75 -2.58
C ALA A 121 -2.80 12.55 -2.79
N VAL A 122 -3.89 12.73 -3.52
CA VAL A 122 -4.79 11.66 -3.91
C VAL A 122 -4.41 11.21 -5.31
N TYR A 123 -3.86 10.02 -5.40
CA TYR A 123 -3.47 9.38 -6.65
C TYR A 123 -4.59 8.50 -7.19
N GLU A 124 -4.87 8.61 -8.48
CA GLU A 124 -5.67 7.64 -9.22
C GLU A 124 -4.73 6.68 -9.95
N MET A 125 -4.91 5.39 -9.69
CA MET A 125 -4.12 4.32 -10.27
C MET A 125 -4.98 3.47 -11.20
N VAL A 126 -4.48 3.17 -12.39
CA VAL A 126 -5.13 2.29 -13.37
C VAL A 126 -4.24 1.09 -13.66
N SER A 127 -4.86 -0.04 -13.97
CA SER A 127 -4.13 -1.23 -14.40
C SER A 127 -4.04 -1.25 -15.93
N GLU A 128 -2.81 -1.25 -16.44
CA GLU A 128 -2.50 -1.34 -17.87
C GLU A 128 -1.61 -2.57 -18.13
N ALA A 129 -2.08 -3.52 -18.89
CA ALA A 129 -1.33 -4.75 -19.23
C ALA A 129 -0.74 -5.44 -17.97
N GLY A 130 -1.51 -5.49 -16.89
CA GLY A 130 -1.11 -6.12 -15.63
C GLY A 130 -0.18 -5.27 -14.74
N ALA A 131 0.12 -4.03 -15.11
CA ALA A 131 0.92 -3.11 -14.31
C ALA A 131 0.09 -1.91 -13.84
N TRP A 132 0.27 -1.49 -12.59
CA TRP A 132 -0.34 -0.28 -12.08
C TRP A 132 0.38 0.95 -12.60
N LYS A 133 -0.39 1.93 -13.09
CA LYS A 133 0.09 3.20 -13.64
C LYS A 133 -0.62 4.37 -12.99
N ILE A 134 0.06 5.49 -12.88
CA ILE A 134 -0.48 6.73 -12.32
C ILE A 134 -1.28 7.45 -13.40
N ASN A 135 -2.59 7.58 -13.19
CA ASN A 135 -3.52 8.22 -14.13
C ASN A 135 -3.82 9.67 -13.76
N GLY A 136 -3.56 10.05 -12.53
CA GLY A 136 -3.77 11.42 -12.07
C GLY A 136 -3.38 11.58 -10.61
N VAL A 137 -3.23 12.84 -10.21
CA VAL A 137 -3.01 13.22 -8.83
C VAL A 137 -3.64 14.59 -8.59
N VAL A 138 -4.26 14.75 -7.43
CA VAL A 138 -4.65 16.06 -6.88
C VAL A 138 -4.05 16.23 -5.51
N THR A 139 -3.59 17.43 -5.22
CA THR A 139 -3.01 17.76 -3.92
C THR A 139 -3.87 18.76 -3.17
N LYS A 140 -3.91 18.62 -1.86
CA LYS A 140 -4.50 19.58 -0.92
C LYS A 140 -3.57 19.76 0.27
N PRO A 141 -3.62 20.90 0.99
CA PRO A 141 -2.87 21.07 2.22
C PRO A 141 -3.16 19.93 3.21
N ASP A 142 -2.13 19.42 3.87
CA ASP A 142 -2.31 18.45 4.95
C ASP A 142 -2.73 19.17 6.22
N ALA A 143 -4.03 19.07 6.56
CA ALA A 143 -4.62 19.71 7.74
C ALA A 143 -4.08 19.15 9.08
N GLY A 144 -3.38 18.02 9.06
CA GLY A 144 -2.75 17.40 10.23
C GLY A 144 -1.28 17.79 10.44
N ALA A 145 -0.70 18.58 9.54
CA ALA A 145 0.69 19.05 9.63
C ALA A 145 0.75 20.32 10.48
N VAL A 146 0.86 20.17 11.80
CA VAL A 146 1.15 21.28 12.74
C VAL A 146 2.57 21.09 13.25
#